data_bfbbefb9dad7449205acb9a5cf650d27
#
_entry.id   bfbbefb9dad7449205acb9a5cf650d27
#
_cell.length_a   1.000
_cell.length_b   1.000
_cell.length_c   1.000
_cell.angle_alpha   90.00
_cell.angle_beta   90.00
_cell.angle_gamma   90.00
#
_symmetry.space_group_name_H-M   'P 1'
#
loop_
_entity.id
_entity.type
_entity.pdbx_description
1 polymer ?
#
loop_
_entity_poly.entity_id
_entity_poly.type
_entity_poly.pdbx_seq_one_letter_code
_entity_poly.pdbx_strand_id
1 'polypeptide(L)'
;NVVEYFSNPRDWTYRCEGAWTIVVSSTKVRKVLRLRKKECKQSSGLKEEDCVSESLHNLDFMRHVVTPLMGHRYVHIGEVVSIPRDFIFAITEICQGYRPKHRLNKEIDGSCSVGVVMPDFCFVSNDSLSSPPSKESVGITEAENPTFSVEIKPKCGFLPVSPYIDPSRDIKYSVCHYCLLQASKVKEGRYKRKSKYCPLDLFSREPRRVIYSLECLVSDPQNNLRVFCNGKAMFTEELVNEAIQLGKVCCAEMYFEEILQEMDSSYNFGDCVTTNCVKCEKGASADCTKCQDCVNRKYGSCQDNVTTEGCGSAAEGQQDATIKGVRRRKNTATKEGHKCGTVGILTQRFLGIVLEILISDSRKGTTSLGQINRLPTSQQCKGSKYSKSKSNIQSIYNFNNFQFGPGGVLKCLLSLQKLDDIDVEGIYELYKKVTRHFECNPGVRDRLGVNGPYTSPLWKSVASINGTTHGLSQSTSSVSSETEETSVLYSDFQDCHNLHDAVLRIFKFAVASTAKDSSVMIAFQKIRNKSMSTASMVETRAGDIFHYSIDLVDLEPKEFDRVLKYYNDSKNAVENYLESI
;
A
#
# COMPACT_ATOMS: atom_id res chain seq x y z
N ASN A 1 7.57 -14.61 25.69
CA ASN A 1 6.48 -15.44 26.21
C ASN A 1 5.23 -15.20 25.40
N VAL A 2 4.89 -16.11 24.47
CA VAL A 2 3.73 -16.03 23.55
C VAL A 2 2.41 -16.02 24.34
N VAL A 3 2.35 -16.66 25.50
CA VAL A 3 1.17 -16.71 26.37
C VAL A 3 0.74 -15.32 26.87
N GLU A 4 1.65 -14.39 26.98
CA GLU A 4 1.39 -13.04 27.46
C GLU A 4 0.60 -12.19 26.45
N TYR A 5 0.70 -12.50 25.15
CA TYR A 5 -0.03 -11.76 24.09
C TYR A 5 -1.54 -12.01 24.16
N PHE A 6 -1.98 -13.18 24.64
CA PHE A 6 -3.38 -13.60 24.60
C PHE A 6 -4.07 -13.52 25.97
N SER A 7 -3.44 -12.85 26.95
CA SER A 7 -3.98 -12.74 28.31
C SER A 7 -5.31 -11.95 28.37
N ASN A 8 -5.50 -10.97 27.49
CA ASN A 8 -6.71 -10.15 27.46
C ASN A 8 -7.15 -9.85 26.02
N PRO A 9 -8.26 -10.46 25.54
CA PRO A 9 -8.79 -10.20 24.19
C PRO A 9 -9.17 -8.73 23.94
N ARG A 10 -9.50 -7.95 24.98
CA ARG A 10 -9.87 -6.53 24.86
C ARG A 10 -8.70 -5.62 24.51
N ASP A 11 -7.44 -6.10 24.62
CA ASP A 11 -6.25 -5.39 24.17
C ASP A 11 -6.09 -5.46 22.64
N TRP A 12 -6.95 -6.23 21.95
CA TRP A 12 -6.92 -6.45 20.51
C TRP A 12 -8.16 -5.85 19.83
N THR A 13 -7.95 -5.21 18.69
CA THR A 13 -9.00 -4.57 17.91
C THR A 13 -8.94 -5.02 16.46
N TYR A 14 -10.10 -4.99 15.77
CA TYR A 14 -10.16 -5.24 14.35
C TYR A 14 -9.31 -4.22 13.58
N ARG A 15 -8.45 -4.71 12.67
CA ARG A 15 -7.61 -3.86 11.80
C ARG A 15 -8.14 -3.86 10.37
N CYS A 16 -8.23 -5.02 9.76
CA CYS A 16 -8.69 -5.21 8.38
C CYS A 16 -8.92 -6.70 8.10
N GLU A 17 -9.44 -7.01 6.92
CA GLU A 17 -9.53 -8.39 6.46
C GLU A 17 -9.36 -8.55 4.95
N GLY A 18 -8.70 -9.63 4.55
CA GLY A 18 -8.60 -10.11 3.18
C GLY A 18 -9.70 -11.11 2.82
N ALA A 19 -9.51 -11.85 1.73
CA ALA A 19 -10.46 -12.89 1.31
C ALA A 19 -10.51 -14.06 2.30
N TRP A 20 -9.36 -14.47 2.86
CA TRP A 20 -9.23 -15.66 3.70
C TRP A 20 -8.62 -15.40 5.08
N THR A 21 -8.25 -14.16 5.38
CA THR A 21 -7.57 -13.78 6.61
C THR A 21 -8.23 -12.57 7.22
N ILE A 22 -8.40 -12.55 8.54
CA ILE A 22 -8.73 -11.36 9.34
C ILE A 22 -7.48 -10.96 10.12
N VAL A 23 -7.27 -9.67 10.29
CA VAL A 23 -6.15 -9.09 11.03
C VAL A 23 -6.69 -8.29 12.19
N VAL A 24 -6.24 -8.64 13.38
CA VAL A 24 -6.43 -7.86 14.60
C VAL A 24 -5.10 -7.30 15.08
N SER A 25 -5.12 -6.19 15.78
CA SER A 25 -3.92 -5.50 16.25
C SER A 25 -4.04 -5.12 17.71
N SER A 26 -2.92 -5.14 18.41
CA SER A 26 -2.80 -4.64 19.77
C SER A 26 -1.73 -3.55 19.83
N THR A 27 -2.15 -2.33 20.18
CA THR A 27 -1.25 -1.20 20.39
C THR A 27 -0.38 -1.37 21.63
N LYS A 28 -0.87 -2.13 22.62
CA LYS A 28 -0.18 -2.40 23.88
C LYS A 28 1.12 -3.20 23.65
N VAL A 29 1.05 -4.23 22.78
CA VAL A 29 2.22 -5.06 22.45
C VAL A 29 2.81 -4.73 21.09
N ARG A 30 2.24 -3.77 20.35
CA ARG A 30 2.64 -3.36 18.99
C ARG A 30 2.77 -4.55 18.04
N LYS A 31 1.79 -5.45 18.07
CA LYS A 31 1.71 -6.66 17.24
C LYS A 31 0.39 -6.72 16.48
N VAL A 32 0.42 -7.40 15.36
CA VAL A 32 -0.76 -7.85 14.63
C VAL A 32 -0.85 -9.37 14.69
N LEU A 33 -2.07 -9.88 14.75
CA LEU A 33 -2.39 -11.30 14.70
C LEU A 33 -3.26 -11.54 13.47
N ARG A 34 -2.83 -12.45 12.63
CA ARG A 34 -3.55 -12.89 11.43
C ARG A 34 -4.25 -14.21 11.73
N LEU A 35 -5.58 -14.20 11.61
CA LEU A 35 -6.45 -15.35 11.83
C LEU A 35 -7.07 -15.81 10.52
N ARG A 36 -7.17 -17.11 10.33
CA ARG A 36 -7.81 -17.72 9.17
C ARG A 36 -9.33 -17.53 9.21
N LYS A 37 -9.94 -17.47 8.01
CA LYS A 37 -11.38 -17.49 7.81
C LYS A 37 -11.83 -18.77 7.10
N LYS A 38 -13.07 -19.20 7.35
CA LYS A 38 -13.77 -20.24 6.62
C LYS A 38 -15.10 -19.73 6.07
N GLU A 39 -15.68 -20.44 5.11
CA GLU A 39 -17.04 -20.18 4.64
C GLU A 39 -18.06 -20.48 5.76
N CYS A 40 -19.02 -19.59 5.98
CA CYS A 40 -20.06 -19.79 7.03
C CYS A 40 -20.90 -21.06 6.83
N LYS A 41 -20.98 -21.59 5.61
CA LYS A 41 -21.75 -22.80 5.27
C LYS A 41 -20.94 -24.09 5.43
N GLN A 42 -19.64 -24.03 5.68
CA GLN A 42 -18.82 -25.21 5.93
C GLN A 42 -18.95 -25.66 7.37
N SER A 43 -19.54 -26.82 7.58
CA SER A 43 -19.72 -27.44 8.90
C SER A 43 -18.42 -27.92 9.55
N SER A 44 -17.39 -28.24 8.73
CA SER A 44 -16.07 -28.63 9.22
C SER A 44 -15.00 -27.64 8.73
N GLY A 45 -14.23 -27.04 9.65
CA GLY A 45 -13.00 -26.34 9.33
C GLY A 45 -11.91 -27.33 8.90
N LEU A 46 -10.75 -26.79 8.49
CA LEU A 46 -9.55 -27.62 8.27
C LEU A 46 -9.10 -28.25 9.60
N LYS A 47 -8.41 -29.37 9.52
CA LYS A 47 -7.70 -29.92 10.66
C LYS A 47 -6.63 -28.92 11.12
N GLU A 48 -6.30 -28.92 12.40
CA GLU A 48 -5.28 -28.01 12.97
C GLU A 48 -3.93 -28.17 12.27
N GLU A 49 -3.55 -29.40 11.93
CA GLU A 49 -2.33 -29.71 11.20
C GLU A 49 -2.27 -29.03 9.83
N ASP A 50 -3.39 -28.98 9.11
CA ASP A 50 -3.50 -28.30 7.82
C ASP A 50 -3.40 -26.79 7.97
N CYS A 51 -3.96 -26.20 9.04
CA CYS A 51 -3.86 -24.78 9.36
C CYS A 51 -2.41 -24.38 9.67
N VAL A 52 -1.70 -25.19 10.44
CA VAL A 52 -0.27 -25.00 10.72
C VAL A 52 0.54 -25.09 9.45
N SER A 53 0.31 -26.12 8.64
CA SER A 53 1.00 -26.35 7.37
C SER A 53 0.82 -25.18 6.41
N GLU A 54 -0.41 -24.69 6.22
CA GLU A 54 -0.69 -23.51 5.37
C GLU A 54 0.02 -22.25 5.87
N SER A 55 0.01 -22.02 7.20
CA SER A 55 0.68 -20.87 7.80
C SER A 55 2.20 -20.94 7.61
N LEU A 56 2.80 -22.10 7.85
CA LEU A 56 4.24 -22.33 7.66
C LEU A 56 4.61 -22.19 6.18
N HIS A 57 3.79 -22.71 5.26
CA HIS A 57 4.00 -22.60 3.83
C HIS A 57 4.15 -21.13 3.37
N ASN A 58 3.27 -20.24 3.85
CA ASN A 58 3.34 -18.81 3.56
C ASN A 58 4.62 -18.17 4.12
N LEU A 59 5.01 -18.52 5.35
CA LEU A 59 6.24 -17.99 5.99
C LEU A 59 7.51 -18.54 5.31
N ASP A 60 7.49 -19.79 4.85
CA ASP A 60 8.60 -20.39 4.12
C ASP A 60 8.83 -19.73 2.76
N PHE A 61 7.75 -19.36 2.05
CA PHE A 61 7.88 -18.54 0.85
C PHE A 61 8.54 -17.19 1.16
N MET A 62 8.10 -16.51 2.20
CA MET A 62 8.72 -15.24 2.61
C MET A 62 10.19 -15.43 2.98
N ARG A 63 10.52 -16.49 3.74
CA ARG A 63 11.89 -16.78 4.22
C ARG A 63 12.84 -17.16 3.09
N HIS A 64 12.41 -18.07 2.21
CA HIS A 64 13.29 -18.71 1.23
C HIS A 64 13.27 -18.05 -0.15
N VAL A 65 12.24 -17.25 -0.47
CA VAL A 65 12.10 -16.61 -1.79
C VAL A 65 12.10 -15.09 -1.68
N VAL A 66 11.19 -14.51 -0.91
CA VAL A 66 11.02 -13.06 -0.91
C VAL A 66 12.17 -12.35 -0.18
N THR A 67 12.56 -12.83 1.00
CA THR A 67 13.64 -12.19 1.78
C THR A 67 14.98 -12.18 1.06
N PRO A 68 15.46 -13.27 0.42
CA PRO A 68 16.68 -13.20 -0.40
C PRO A 68 16.61 -12.18 -1.54
N LEU A 69 15.43 -11.97 -2.13
CA LEU A 69 15.22 -11.06 -3.24
C LEU A 69 15.08 -9.59 -2.82
N MET A 70 14.46 -9.31 -1.67
CA MET A 70 14.16 -7.96 -1.19
C MET A 70 15.09 -7.46 -0.09
N GLY A 71 15.70 -8.39 0.65
CA GLY A 71 16.51 -8.12 1.83
C GLY A 71 15.68 -8.02 3.13
N HIS A 72 16.33 -8.34 4.24
CA HIS A 72 15.74 -8.31 5.60
C HIS A 72 15.25 -6.91 6.03
N ARG A 73 15.72 -5.87 5.35
CA ARG A 73 15.35 -4.50 5.66
C ARG A 73 13.87 -4.20 5.43
N TYR A 74 13.24 -4.88 4.47
CA TYR A 74 11.85 -4.61 4.06
C TYR A 74 10.90 -5.78 4.34
N VAL A 75 11.44 -6.94 4.72
CA VAL A 75 10.65 -8.16 4.88
C VAL A 75 10.87 -8.72 6.26
N HIS A 76 9.82 -8.74 7.05
CA HIS A 76 9.79 -9.33 8.39
C HIS A 76 8.92 -10.56 8.39
N ILE A 77 9.48 -11.66 8.87
CA ILE A 77 8.81 -12.97 8.90
C ILE A 77 8.07 -13.09 10.22
N GLY A 78 6.77 -13.38 10.15
CA GLY A 78 5.96 -13.64 11.34
C GLY A 78 6.27 -14.98 12.00
N GLU A 79 5.61 -15.22 13.12
CA GLU A 79 5.69 -16.47 13.88
C GLU A 79 4.33 -17.14 13.92
N VAL A 80 4.29 -18.46 13.67
CA VAL A 80 3.10 -19.27 13.90
C VAL A 80 2.97 -19.52 15.39
N VAL A 81 1.82 -19.19 15.95
CA VAL A 81 1.55 -19.29 17.39
C VAL A 81 0.27 -20.05 17.65
N SER A 82 0.23 -20.83 18.73
CA SER A 82 -0.99 -21.43 19.24
C SER A 82 -1.81 -20.38 19.99
N ILE A 83 -3.11 -20.36 19.75
CA ILE A 83 -4.06 -19.38 20.28
C ILE A 83 -5.11 -20.10 21.12
N PRO A 84 -5.35 -19.67 22.36
CA PRO A 84 -6.43 -20.23 23.18
C PRO A 84 -7.79 -20.08 22.48
N ARG A 85 -8.61 -21.13 22.48
CA ARG A 85 -9.93 -21.11 21.83
C ARG A 85 -10.84 -20.02 22.37
N ASP A 86 -10.84 -19.82 23.70
CA ASP A 86 -11.63 -18.77 24.33
C ASP A 86 -11.23 -17.38 23.83
N PHE A 87 -9.94 -17.17 23.55
CA PHE A 87 -9.45 -15.94 22.93
C PHE A 87 -10.01 -15.77 21.52
N ILE A 88 -10.03 -16.83 20.70
CA ILE A 88 -10.58 -16.78 19.32
C ILE A 88 -12.07 -16.42 19.35
N PHE A 89 -12.84 -17.03 20.27
CA PHE A 89 -14.27 -16.70 20.45
C PHE A 89 -14.45 -15.23 20.83
N ALA A 90 -13.72 -14.74 21.83
CA ALA A 90 -13.81 -13.35 22.27
C ALA A 90 -13.42 -12.35 21.15
N ILE A 91 -12.36 -12.66 20.37
CA ILE A 91 -11.97 -11.84 19.22
C ILE A 91 -13.03 -11.86 18.12
N THR A 92 -13.68 -12.99 17.90
CA THR A 92 -14.76 -13.09 16.91
C THR A 92 -15.90 -12.13 17.26
N GLU A 93 -16.33 -12.08 18.52
CA GLU A 93 -17.34 -11.15 19.01
C GLU A 93 -16.88 -9.68 18.88
N ILE A 94 -15.66 -9.37 19.32
CA ILE A 94 -15.09 -8.02 19.23
C ILE A 94 -15.06 -7.53 17.77
N CYS A 95 -14.70 -8.40 16.84
CA CYS A 95 -14.56 -8.02 15.42
C CYS A 95 -15.91 -7.86 14.71
N GLN A 96 -16.97 -8.53 15.15
CA GLN A 96 -18.22 -8.66 14.40
C GLN A 96 -18.83 -7.32 13.98
N GLY A 97 -18.80 -6.31 14.86
CA GLY A 97 -19.36 -4.97 14.62
C GLY A 97 -18.54 -4.11 13.64
N TYR A 98 -17.28 -4.48 13.37
CA TYR A 98 -16.37 -3.69 12.55
C TYR A 98 -16.16 -4.28 11.15
N ARG A 99 -16.64 -5.49 10.89
CA ARG A 99 -16.42 -6.19 9.63
C ARG A 99 -17.27 -5.61 8.49
N PRO A 100 -16.71 -5.40 7.29
CA PRO A 100 -17.46 -4.95 6.13
C PRO A 100 -18.57 -5.94 5.73
N LYS A 101 -19.76 -5.44 5.42
CA LYS A 101 -20.94 -6.28 5.07
C LYS A 101 -20.66 -7.31 3.98
N HIS A 102 -19.87 -6.95 2.95
CA HIS A 102 -19.52 -7.84 1.84
C HIS A 102 -18.52 -8.95 2.20
N ARG A 103 -18.01 -8.95 3.46
CA ARG A 103 -17.08 -9.96 4.00
C ARG A 103 -17.74 -10.92 4.99
N LEU A 104 -19.01 -10.72 5.34
CA LEU A 104 -19.71 -11.50 6.35
C LEU A 104 -20.13 -12.90 5.87
N ASN A 105 -19.93 -13.23 4.59
CA ASN A 105 -20.10 -14.58 4.07
C ASN A 105 -19.05 -15.58 4.58
N LYS A 106 -17.98 -15.09 5.20
CA LYS A 106 -16.92 -15.88 5.86
C LYS A 106 -16.78 -15.45 7.31
N GLU A 107 -16.43 -16.39 8.16
CA GLU A 107 -16.21 -16.18 9.59
C GLU A 107 -14.79 -16.55 10.00
N ILE A 108 -14.35 -16.16 11.20
CA ILE A 108 -13.09 -16.66 11.76
C ILE A 108 -13.24 -18.17 11.96
N ASP A 109 -12.23 -18.94 11.53
CA ASP A 109 -12.24 -20.39 11.68
C ASP A 109 -11.93 -20.77 13.13
N GLY A 110 -12.97 -20.95 13.95
CA GLY A 110 -12.84 -21.33 15.35
C GLY A 110 -12.31 -22.76 15.58
N SER A 111 -12.21 -23.59 14.52
CA SER A 111 -11.58 -24.91 14.59
C SER A 111 -10.04 -24.83 14.48
N CYS A 112 -9.52 -23.72 13.99
CA CYS A 112 -8.09 -23.47 13.81
C CYS A 112 -7.55 -22.70 15.02
N SER A 113 -6.81 -23.39 15.91
CA SER A 113 -6.22 -22.80 17.11
C SER A 113 -4.81 -22.21 16.87
N VAL A 114 -4.49 -21.86 15.62
CA VAL A 114 -3.21 -21.22 15.26
C VAL A 114 -3.44 -19.93 14.49
N GLY A 115 -2.47 -19.02 14.61
CA GLY A 115 -2.42 -17.78 13.86
C GLY A 115 -0.98 -17.33 13.64
N VAL A 116 -0.82 -16.25 12.88
CA VAL A 116 0.50 -15.67 12.62
C VAL A 116 0.61 -14.32 13.32
N VAL A 117 1.55 -14.20 14.25
CA VAL A 117 1.89 -12.94 14.93
C VAL A 117 3.03 -12.26 14.18
N MET A 118 2.89 -10.95 13.97
CA MET A 118 3.89 -10.11 13.29
C MET A 118 4.04 -8.78 14.06
N PRO A 119 5.14 -8.03 13.88
CA PRO A 119 5.18 -6.63 14.28
C PRO A 119 4.02 -5.84 13.66
N ASP A 120 3.51 -4.85 14.37
CA ASP A 120 2.56 -3.89 13.79
C ASP A 120 3.33 -2.79 13.05
N PHE A 121 3.40 -2.90 11.73
CA PHE A 121 4.12 -1.95 10.87
C PHE A 121 3.47 -0.55 10.79
N CYS A 122 2.41 -0.31 11.57
CA CYS A 122 1.95 1.06 11.83
C CYS A 122 2.82 1.80 12.84
N PHE A 123 3.78 1.12 13.47
CA PHE A 123 4.76 1.70 14.37
C PHE A 123 6.16 1.57 13.79
N VAL A 124 7.02 2.53 14.10
CA VAL A 124 8.42 2.49 13.65
C VAL A 124 9.14 1.32 14.32
N SER A 125 9.81 0.49 13.53
CA SER A 125 10.60 -0.64 14.03
C SER A 125 11.87 -0.14 14.73
N ASN A 126 12.06 -0.54 15.96
CA ASN A 126 13.29 -0.25 16.74
C ASN A 126 14.33 -1.36 16.58
N ASP A 127 14.90 -1.51 15.39
CA ASP A 127 15.95 -2.52 15.15
C ASP A 127 17.25 -2.29 15.99
N SER A 128 17.35 -1.14 16.68
CA SER A 128 18.52 -0.75 17.48
C SER A 128 18.36 -1.02 18.98
N LEU A 129 17.20 -1.48 19.44
CA LEU A 129 16.95 -1.80 20.86
C LEU A 129 16.80 -3.30 21.07
N SER A 130 17.84 -4.06 20.75
CA SER A 130 17.95 -5.49 21.09
C SER A 130 18.24 -5.75 22.58
N SER A 131 18.12 -4.77 23.46
CA SER A 131 18.10 -4.96 24.91
C SER A 131 16.69 -4.72 25.44
N PRO A 132 16.13 -5.67 26.25
CA PRO A 132 14.88 -5.40 26.94
C PRO A 132 15.07 -4.16 27.82
N PRO A 133 14.06 -3.30 27.99
CA PRO A 133 14.18 -2.14 28.85
C PRO A 133 14.56 -2.63 30.25
N SER A 134 15.73 -2.22 30.73
CA SER A 134 16.15 -2.47 32.10
C SER A 134 15.11 -1.85 33.03
N LYS A 135 14.64 -2.62 34.01
CA LYS A 135 13.58 -2.28 34.98
C LYS A 135 13.89 -1.04 35.86
N GLU A 136 14.93 -0.29 35.57
CA GLU A 136 15.43 0.78 36.45
C GLU A 136 15.30 2.22 35.92
N SER A 137 14.66 2.47 34.79
CA SER A 137 14.33 3.84 34.40
C SER A 137 12.84 4.15 34.68
N VAL A 138 12.45 4.08 35.95
CA VAL A 138 11.23 4.75 36.44
C VAL A 138 11.59 6.23 36.64
N GLY A 139 11.38 7.03 35.60
CA GLY A 139 11.59 8.47 35.68
C GLY A 139 11.19 9.15 34.39
N ILE A 140 10.00 9.75 34.39
CA ILE A 140 9.45 10.66 33.38
C ILE A 140 9.07 9.94 32.08
N THR A 141 7.85 9.47 31.98
CA THR A 141 7.19 9.15 30.70
C THR A 141 7.01 10.48 29.94
N GLU A 142 8.03 10.89 29.16
CA GLU A 142 7.78 11.85 28.08
C GLU A 142 6.71 11.20 27.20
N ALA A 143 5.58 11.86 27.01
CA ALA A 143 4.54 11.40 26.12
C ALA A 143 5.19 11.12 24.76
N GLU A 144 5.25 9.84 24.37
CA GLU A 144 5.84 9.46 23.10
C GLU A 144 5.10 10.22 21.98
N ASN A 145 5.83 10.85 21.07
CA ASN A 145 5.22 11.50 19.92
C ASN A 145 4.39 10.45 19.13
N PRO A 146 3.25 10.82 18.56
CA PRO A 146 2.44 9.89 17.78
C PRO A 146 3.21 9.35 16.58
N THR A 147 2.99 8.08 16.28
CA THR A 147 3.52 7.43 15.09
C THR A 147 2.47 7.49 13.98
N PHE A 148 2.84 8.02 12.83
CA PHE A 148 2.03 8.02 11.62
C PHE A 148 2.50 6.92 10.68
N SER A 149 1.56 6.32 9.96
CA SER A 149 1.93 5.37 8.92
C SER A 149 1.04 5.48 7.70
N VAL A 150 1.63 5.18 6.56
CA VAL A 150 0.98 5.21 5.25
C VAL A 150 1.14 3.84 4.60
N GLU A 151 0.02 3.19 4.29
CA GLU A 151 -0.03 2.00 3.47
C GLU A 151 -0.31 2.40 2.03
N ILE A 152 0.57 2.01 1.11
CA ILE A 152 0.41 2.22 -0.32
C ILE A 152 0.41 0.88 -1.03
N LYS A 153 -0.62 0.56 -1.82
CA LYS A 153 -0.63 -0.56 -2.78
C LYS A 153 -0.21 -0.06 -4.17
N PRO A 154 1.08 -0.20 -4.53
CA PRO A 154 1.63 0.48 -5.70
C PRO A 154 1.13 -0.08 -7.02
N LYS A 155 0.74 -1.36 -7.06
CA LYS A 155 0.35 -2.09 -8.28
C LYS A 155 1.52 -2.22 -9.28
N CYS A 156 1.27 -2.65 -10.51
CA CYS A 156 2.30 -2.91 -11.51
C CYS A 156 2.92 -1.61 -12.05
N GLY A 157 4.22 -1.41 -11.80
CA GLY A 157 4.96 -0.16 -12.07
C GLY A 157 5.71 -0.11 -13.41
N PHE A 158 5.42 -1.00 -14.38
CA PHE A 158 6.05 -1.00 -15.69
C PHE A 158 5.07 -1.39 -16.80
N LEU A 159 5.44 -1.05 -18.04
CA LEU A 159 4.77 -1.53 -19.25
C LEU A 159 5.46 -2.81 -19.72
N PRO A 160 4.72 -3.84 -20.13
CA PRO A 160 5.32 -5.06 -20.64
C PRO A 160 6.12 -4.80 -21.92
N VAL A 161 7.17 -5.59 -22.10
CA VAL A 161 7.94 -5.67 -23.36
C VAL A 161 8.04 -7.14 -23.69
N SER A 162 7.05 -7.68 -24.38
CA SER A 162 6.94 -9.11 -24.65
C SER A 162 6.47 -9.37 -26.07
N PRO A 163 7.13 -10.25 -26.82
CA PRO A 163 6.69 -10.62 -28.17
C PRO A 163 5.45 -11.52 -28.17
N TYR A 164 5.02 -12.01 -27.01
CA TYR A 164 3.87 -12.91 -26.86
C TYR A 164 2.53 -12.19 -26.71
N ILE A 165 2.53 -10.87 -26.61
CA ILE A 165 1.29 -10.08 -26.55
C ILE A 165 0.59 -10.14 -27.89
N ASP A 166 -0.68 -10.58 -27.86
CA ASP A 166 -1.51 -10.64 -29.05
C ASP A 166 -1.65 -9.26 -29.71
N PRO A 167 -1.50 -9.14 -31.04
CA PRO A 167 -1.63 -7.85 -31.74
C PRO A 167 -2.93 -7.09 -31.45
N SER A 168 -4.04 -7.78 -31.17
CA SER A 168 -5.30 -7.15 -30.77
C SER A 168 -5.27 -6.49 -29.38
N ARG A 169 -4.21 -6.77 -28.60
CA ARG A 169 -3.98 -6.27 -27.25
C ARG A 169 -2.74 -5.38 -27.12
N ASP A 170 -2.28 -4.80 -28.24
CA ASP A 170 -1.09 -3.92 -28.31
C ASP A 170 -1.19 -2.68 -27.40
N ILE A 171 -2.40 -2.29 -26.99
CA ILE A 171 -2.64 -1.23 -26.00
C ILE A 171 -1.86 -1.46 -24.69
N LYS A 172 -1.51 -2.70 -24.34
CA LYS A 172 -0.69 -3.06 -23.17
C LYS A 172 0.71 -2.44 -23.23
N TYR A 173 1.25 -2.16 -24.42
CA TYR A 173 2.55 -1.48 -24.58
C TYR A 173 2.50 0.01 -24.21
N SER A 174 1.33 0.59 -24.09
CA SER A 174 1.15 2.03 -23.89
C SER A 174 0.29 2.41 -22.70
N VAL A 175 -0.52 1.49 -22.16
CA VAL A 175 -1.39 1.69 -21.01
C VAL A 175 -1.07 0.64 -19.95
N CYS A 176 -0.74 1.09 -18.73
CA CYS A 176 -0.39 0.16 -17.66
C CYS A 176 -1.59 -0.69 -17.23
N HIS A 177 -1.30 -1.90 -16.74
CA HIS A 177 -2.33 -2.87 -16.32
C HIS A 177 -3.35 -2.30 -15.32
N TYR A 178 -2.91 -1.46 -14.36
CA TYR A 178 -3.82 -0.83 -13.41
C TYR A 178 -4.83 0.11 -14.10
N CYS A 179 -4.37 0.92 -15.06
CA CYS A 179 -5.25 1.83 -15.81
C CYS A 179 -6.25 1.05 -16.70
N LEU A 180 -5.83 -0.09 -17.26
CA LEU A 180 -6.74 -1.00 -17.99
C LEU A 180 -7.81 -1.56 -17.06
N LEU A 181 -7.43 -2.06 -15.88
CA LEU A 181 -8.35 -2.60 -14.87
C LEU A 181 -9.37 -1.58 -14.34
N GLN A 182 -9.04 -0.28 -14.33
CA GLN A 182 -9.99 0.75 -13.89
C GLN A 182 -11.26 0.78 -14.75
N ALA A 183 -11.15 0.52 -16.06
CA ALA A 183 -12.31 0.43 -16.95
C ALA A 183 -13.25 -0.71 -16.56
N SER A 184 -12.69 -1.91 -16.33
CA SER A 184 -13.46 -3.08 -15.88
C SER A 184 -14.19 -2.81 -14.57
N LYS A 185 -13.50 -2.23 -13.59
CA LYS A 185 -14.07 -1.95 -12.27
C LYS A 185 -15.21 -0.91 -12.29
N VAL A 186 -15.12 0.07 -13.19
CA VAL A 186 -16.21 1.03 -13.42
C VAL A 186 -17.39 0.35 -14.12
N LYS A 187 -17.14 -0.48 -15.15
CA LYS A 187 -18.18 -1.25 -15.85
C LYS A 187 -18.90 -2.24 -14.92
N GLU A 188 -18.18 -2.88 -14.02
CA GLU A 188 -18.73 -3.78 -13.00
C GLU A 188 -19.45 -3.04 -11.85
N GLY A 189 -19.46 -1.72 -11.84
CA GLY A 189 -20.07 -0.91 -10.77
C GLY A 189 -19.28 -0.91 -9.45
N ARG A 190 -18.07 -1.46 -9.42
CA ARG A 190 -17.23 -1.48 -8.21
C ARG A 190 -16.70 -0.10 -7.86
N TYR A 191 -16.41 0.73 -8.87
CA TYR A 191 -15.99 2.12 -8.70
C TYR A 191 -16.88 3.06 -9.49
N LYS A 192 -17.14 4.23 -8.92
CA LYS A 192 -17.95 5.28 -9.55
C LYS A 192 -17.22 5.95 -10.72
N ARG A 193 -15.90 5.96 -10.70
CA ARG A 193 -15.04 6.62 -11.69
C ARG A 193 -13.67 5.93 -11.77
N LYS A 194 -12.96 6.17 -12.89
CA LYS A 194 -11.56 5.75 -13.05
C LYS A 194 -10.67 6.62 -12.18
N SER A 195 -9.77 6.01 -11.41
CA SER A 195 -8.74 6.74 -10.65
C SER A 195 -7.77 7.46 -11.60
N LYS A 196 -7.27 8.61 -11.16
CA LYS A 196 -6.18 9.33 -11.85
C LYS A 196 -4.79 8.79 -11.48
N TYR A 197 -4.70 7.97 -10.44
CA TYR A 197 -3.47 7.33 -10.04
C TYR A 197 -2.93 6.45 -11.18
N CYS A 198 -1.61 6.54 -11.41
CA CYS A 198 -0.90 5.65 -12.31
C CYS A 198 0.36 5.10 -11.62
N PRO A 199 0.52 3.78 -11.52
CA PRO A 199 1.74 3.17 -10.95
C PRO A 199 3.02 3.64 -11.62
N LEU A 200 3.00 3.91 -12.94
CA LEU A 200 4.19 4.40 -13.65
C LEU A 200 4.67 5.76 -13.16
N ASP A 201 3.80 6.58 -12.57
CA ASP A 201 4.19 7.85 -11.98
C ASP A 201 4.85 7.62 -10.61
N LEU A 202 4.34 6.73 -9.78
CA LEU A 202 4.95 6.37 -8.50
C LEU A 202 6.34 5.75 -8.67
N PHE A 203 6.49 4.84 -9.63
CA PHE A 203 7.76 4.16 -9.90
C PHE A 203 8.73 4.94 -10.81
N SER A 204 8.35 6.12 -11.27
CA SER A 204 9.17 6.95 -12.18
C SER A 204 10.49 7.41 -11.56
N ARG A 205 10.57 7.50 -10.23
CA ARG A 205 11.69 8.09 -9.48
C ARG A 205 11.95 9.57 -9.85
N GLU A 206 10.99 10.20 -10.50
CA GLU A 206 10.96 11.64 -10.72
C GLU A 206 10.08 12.27 -9.61
N PRO A 207 10.62 13.12 -8.72
CA PRO A 207 9.90 13.61 -7.54
C PRO A 207 8.56 14.25 -7.85
N ARG A 208 8.46 14.99 -8.97
CA ARG A 208 7.20 15.63 -9.40
C ARG A 208 6.12 14.61 -9.79
N ARG A 209 6.51 13.52 -10.43
CA ARG A 209 5.60 12.45 -10.81
C ARG A 209 5.20 11.62 -9.58
N VAL A 210 6.14 11.35 -8.69
CA VAL A 210 5.88 10.63 -7.44
C VAL A 210 4.87 11.40 -6.57
N ILE A 211 5.10 12.69 -6.32
CA ILE A 211 4.16 13.49 -5.51
C ILE A 211 2.77 13.58 -6.19
N TYR A 212 2.72 13.77 -7.49
CA TYR A 212 1.47 13.75 -8.26
C TYR A 212 0.70 12.44 -8.09
N SER A 213 1.41 11.30 -8.13
CA SER A 213 0.78 9.99 -7.92
C SER A 213 0.21 9.84 -6.51
N LEU A 214 0.89 10.35 -5.48
CA LEU A 214 0.42 10.36 -4.09
C LEU A 214 -0.81 11.27 -3.93
N GLU A 215 -0.85 12.43 -4.57
CA GLU A 215 -2.03 13.31 -4.60
C GLU A 215 -3.23 12.65 -5.27
N CYS A 216 -3.00 11.92 -6.37
CA CYS A 216 -4.04 11.15 -7.03
C CYS A 216 -4.60 10.03 -6.12
N LEU A 217 -3.75 9.38 -5.32
CA LEU A 217 -4.17 8.39 -4.33
C LEU A 217 -5.00 9.02 -3.21
N VAL A 218 -4.63 10.21 -2.72
CA VAL A 218 -5.43 10.93 -1.72
C VAL A 218 -6.77 11.36 -2.30
N SER A 219 -6.80 11.84 -3.54
CA SER A 219 -8.03 12.29 -4.20
C SER A 219 -9.03 11.16 -4.48
N ASP A 220 -8.54 9.93 -4.62
CA ASP A 220 -9.33 8.73 -4.91
C ASP A 220 -8.57 7.50 -4.39
N PRO A 221 -8.61 7.26 -3.06
CA PRO A 221 -7.77 6.26 -2.41
C PRO A 221 -8.09 4.84 -2.88
N GLN A 222 -9.37 4.56 -3.18
CA GLN A 222 -9.82 3.20 -3.40
C GLN A 222 -9.22 2.29 -2.29
N ASN A 223 -8.78 1.09 -2.62
CA ASN A 223 -8.06 0.23 -1.68
C ASN A 223 -6.52 0.38 -1.78
N ASN A 224 -6.02 1.50 -2.32
CA ASN A 224 -4.59 1.66 -2.62
C ASN A 224 -3.86 2.61 -1.67
N LEU A 225 -4.59 3.36 -0.83
CA LEU A 225 -4.01 4.25 0.18
C LEU A 225 -4.79 4.16 1.49
N ARG A 226 -4.05 4.03 2.59
CA ARG A 226 -4.56 4.17 3.95
C ARG A 226 -3.55 4.96 4.78
N VAL A 227 -4.05 5.76 5.73
CA VAL A 227 -3.20 6.50 6.69
C VAL A 227 -3.67 6.15 8.11
N PHE A 228 -2.70 5.95 8.99
CA PHE A 228 -2.95 5.60 10.39
C PHE A 228 -2.19 6.54 11.32
N CYS A 229 -2.74 6.74 12.52
CA CYS A 229 -2.07 7.36 13.65
C CYS A 229 -2.11 6.38 14.84
N ASN A 230 -0.95 6.04 15.40
CA ASN A 230 -0.81 5.06 16.48
C ASN A 230 -1.59 3.75 16.21
N GLY A 231 -1.56 3.30 14.94
CA GLY A 231 -2.27 2.12 14.50
C GLY A 231 -3.77 2.28 14.27
N LYS A 232 -4.38 3.42 14.58
CA LYS A 232 -5.78 3.73 14.28
C LYS A 232 -5.90 4.32 12.87
N ALA A 233 -6.85 3.82 12.07
CA ALA A 233 -7.10 4.36 10.74
C ALA A 233 -7.65 5.79 10.83
N MET A 234 -6.98 6.72 10.14
CA MET A 234 -7.36 8.14 10.06
C MET A 234 -7.92 8.49 8.67
N PHE A 235 -7.43 7.83 7.61
CA PHE A 235 -7.88 8.06 6.24
C PHE A 235 -7.86 6.76 5.46
N THR A 236 -9.04 6.33 5.00
CA THR A 236 -9.25 5.13 4.16
C THR A 236 -10.40 5.35 3.19
N GLU A 237 -10.56 4.48 2.17
CA GLU A 237 -11.71 4.51 1.27
C GLU A 237 -13.03 4.39 2.03
N GLU A 238 -13.09 3.54 3.03
CA GLU A 238 -14.28 3.30 3.83
C GLU A 238 -14.71 4.56 4.59
N LEU A 239 -13.77 5.22 5.29
CA LEU A 239 -14.03 6.47 6.03
C LEU A 239 -14.49 7.60 5.10
N VAL A 240 -13.87 7.72 3.93
CA VAL A 240 -14.25 8.72 2.91
C VAL A 240 -15.68 8.44 2.40
N ASN A 241 -16.00 7.19 2.08
CA ASN A 241 -17.33 6.81 1.60
C ASN A 241 -18.40 7.01 2.67
N GLU A 242 -18.12 6.68 3.94
CA GLU A 242 -19.02 6.90 5.06
C GLU A 242 -19.33 8.40 5.26
N ALA A 243 -18.31 9.25 5.24
CA ALA A 243 -18.48 10.69 5.34
C ALA A 243 -19.35 11.27 4.20
N ILE A 244 -19.15 10.78 2.97
CA ILE A 244 -19.97 11.15 1.82
C ILE A 244 -21.44 10.72 2.02
N GLN A 245 -21.68 9.50 2.53
CA GLN A 245 -23.02 8.99 2.81
C GLN A 245 -23.75 9.80 3.90
N LEU A 246 -23.01 10.32 4.86
CA LEU A 246 -23.52 11.19 5.92
C LEU A 246 -23.74 12.65 5.46
N GLY A 247 -23.57 12.96 4.17
CA GLY A 247 -23.73 14.30 3.60
C GLY A 247 -22.64 15.29 4.04
N LYS A 248 -21.56 14.82 4.65
CA LYS A 248 -20.41 15.66 4.97
C LYS A 248 -19.65 15.95 3.69
N VAL A 249 -19.36 17.23 3.44
CA VAL A 249 -18.45 17.61 2.34
C VAL A 249 -17.07 17.08 2.70
N CYS A 250 -16.72 15.94 2.11
CA CYS A 250 -15.47 15.25 2.41
C CYS A 250 -14.38 15.78 1.48
N CYS A 251 -13.63 16.79 1.94
CA CYS A 251 -12.33 17.10 1.32
C CYS A 251 -11.23 16.38 2.11
N ALA A 252 -10.25 15.83 1.40
CA ALA A 252 -9.10 15.16 2.02
C ALA A 252 -8.41 16.06 3.06
N GLU A 253 -8.43 17.37 2.84
CA GLU A 253 -7.81 18.39 3.70
C GLU A 253 -8.25 18.31 5.16
N MET A 254 -9.53 18.01 5.42
CA MET A 254 -10.04 17.87 6.79
C MET A 254 -9.35 16.75 7.58
N TYR A 255 -9.10 15.61 6.91
CA TYR A 255 -8.40 14.49 7.55
C TYR A 255 -6.93 14.81 7.80
N PHE A 256 -6.30 15.50 6.85
CA PHE A 256 -4.88 15.87 6.98
C PHE A 256 -4.66 17.04 7.93
N GLU A 257 -5.66 17.89 8.15
CA GLU A 257 -5.66 18.88 9.22
C GLU A 257 -5.61 18.20 10.59
N GLU A 258 -6.50 17.22 10.85
CA GLU A 258 -6.48 16.44 12.08
C GLU A 258 -5.15 15.69 12.27
N ILE A 259 -4.65 15.02 11.22
CA ILE A 259 -3.36 14.32 11.24
C ILE A 259 -2.20 15.25 11.60
N LEU A 260 -2.15 16.46 11.01
CA LEU A 260 -1.08 17.41 11.28
C LEU A 260 -1.23 18.09 12.64
N GLN A 261 -2.45 18.31 13.12
CA GLN A 261 -2.70 18.77 14.48
C GLN A 261 -2.18 17.76 15.50
N GLU A 262 -2.44 16.47 15.32
CA GLU A 262 -1.88 15.41 16.16
C GLU A 262 -0.34 15.39 16.08
N MET A 263 0.25 15.60 14.90
CA MET A 263 1.70 15.65 14.70
C MET A 263 2.34 16.86 15.40
N ASP A 264 1.67 18.01 15.43
CA ASP A 264 2.18 19.27 15.99
C ASP A 264 1.75 19.45 17.47
N SER A 265 0.66 18.80 17.95
CA SER A 265 0.17 18.90 19.34
C SER A 265 1.11 18.31 20.38
N SER A 266 2.08 17.51 19.95
CA SER A 266 3.19 17.08 20.79
C SER A 266 4.17 18.21 21.16
N TYR A 267 4.00 19.44 20.63
CA TYR A 267 4.65 20.65 21.13
C TYR A 267 3.84 21.18 22.31
N ASN A 268 4.40 21.11 23.51
CA ASN A 268 3.89 21.86 24.66
C ASN A 268 3.83 23.34 24.27
N PHE A 269 2.63 23.92 24.39
CA PHE A 269 2.35 25.34 24.18
C PHE A 269 3.13 26.29 25.15
N GLY A 270 4.13 25.77 25.87
CA GLY A 270 4.95 26.51 26.83
C GLY A 270 6.00 27.43 26.21
N ASP A 271 6.41 27.21 24.97
CA ASP A 271 7.48 27.96 24.31
C ASP A 271 7.03 28.73 23.05
N CYS A 272 5.75 29.03 22.93
CA CYS A 272 5.30 29.94 21.90
C CYS A 272 5.75 31.37 22.29
N VAL A 273 6.93 31.74 21.80
CA VAL A 273 7.40 33.13 21.80
C VAL A 273 6.29 33.98 21.19
N THR A 274 5.76 34.85 22.00
CA THR A 274 4.75 35.85 21.71
C THR A 274 5.05 36.57 20.38
N THR A 275 4.48 36.10 19.28
CA THR A 275 4.33 36.96 18.11
C THR A 275 3.22 37.96 18.46
N ASN A 276 3.62 39.11 18.88
CA ASN A 276 2.72 40.23 19.15
C ASN A 276 1.82 40.46 17.92
N CYS A 277 0.51 40.35 18.12
CA CYS A 277 -0.45 40.78 17.11
C CYS A 277 -0.27 42.31 16.95
N VAL A 278 0.18 42.74 15.78
CA VAL A 278 0.45 44.16 15.49
C VAL A 278 -0.78 45.07 15.66
N LYS A 279 -1.98 44.50 15.78
CA LYS A 279 -3.24 45.22 15.99
C LYS A 279 -3.78 45.14 17.41
N CYS A 280 -3.25 44.30 18.26
CA CYS A 280 -3.63 44.20 19.65
C CYS A 280 -2.43 44.65 20.50
N GLU A 281 -2.44 45.86 21.04
CA GLU A 281 -1.39 46.40 21.91
C GLU A 281 -1.25 45.70 23.29
N LYS A 282 -1.96 44.60 23.48
CA LYS A 282 -1.90 43.77 24.70
C LYS A 282 -1.53 42.36 24.36
N GLY A 283 -0.51 41.84 25.05
CA GLY A 283 -0.03 40.46 24.90
C GLY A 283 -1.16 39.43 24.88
N ALA A 284 -0.99 38.42 24.05
CA ALA A 284 -1.98 37.38 23.77
C ALA A 284 -2.45 36.69 25.06
N SER A 285 -3.61 37.07 25.57
CA SER A 285 -4.37 36.25 26.51
C SER A 285 -5.32 35.37 25.71
N ALA A 286 -5.57 34.14 26.19
CA ALA A 286 -6.39 33.13 25.54
C ALA A 286 -7.85 33.53 25.25
N ASP A 287 -8.26 34.75 25.60
CA ASP A 287 -9.65 35.26 25.53
C ASP A 287 -9.84 36.49 24.65
N CYS A 288 -9.03 36.68 23.60
CA CYS A 288 -9.29 37.80 22.69
C CYS A 288 -10.48 37.50 21.76
N THR A 289 -11.69 37.88 22.20
CA THR A 289 -12.93 37.76 21.41
C THR A 289 -13.22 38.99 20.54
N LYS A 290 -12.32 39.98 20.48
CA LYS A 290 -12.57 41.27 19.81
C LYS A 290 -11.81 41.51 18.52
N CYS A 291 -10.90 40.64 18.14
CA CYS A 291 -10.14 40.79 16.89
C CYS A 291 -10.65 39.76 15.85
N GLN A 292 -11.20 40.25 14.73
CA GLN A 292 -11.74 39.41 13.66
C GLN A 292 -10.67 38.46 13.07
N ASP A 293 -9.40 38.88 13.06
CA ASP A 293 -8.29 38.08 12.58
C ASP A 293 -7.91 36.94 13.55
N CYS A 294 -8.16 37.13 14.87
CA CYS A 294 -7.98 36.09 15.88
C CYS A 294 -9.17 35.11 15.89
N VAL A 295 -10.38 35.58 15.59
CA VAL A 295 -11.59 34.75 15.45
C VAL A 295 -11.51 33.91 14.19
N ASN A 296 -11.04 34.46 13.07
CA ASN A 296 -10.88 33.72 11.80
C ASN A 296 -9.77 32.66 11.85
N ARG A 297 -8.79 32.75 12.75
CA ARG A 297 -7.83 31.67 13.02
C ARG A 297 -8.42 30.53 13.85
N LYS A 298 -9.44 30.83 14.66
CA LYS A 298 -10.11 29.82 15.50
C LYS A 298 -11.23 29.07 14.76
N TYR A 299 -11.77 29.67 13.69
CA TYR A 299 -12.84 29.11 12.86
C TYR A 299 -12.55 29.42 11.39
N GLY A 300 -11.62 28.64 10.79
CA GLY A 300 -11.31 28.73 9.37
C GLY A 300 -12.51 28.35 8.52
N SER A 301 -13.34 29.33 8.13
CA SER A 301 -14.34 29.15 7.09
C SER A 301 -13.71 29.47 5.73
N CYS A 302 -13.77 28.49 4.82
CA CYS A 302 -13.56 28.75 3.39
C CYS A 302 -14.65 29.72 2.92
N GLN A 303 -14.34 30.99 2.75
CA GLN A 303 -15.18 31.91 1.99
C GLN A 303 -14.42 32.35 0.74
N ASP A 304 -15.06 32.07 -0.39
CA ASP A 304 -14.61 32.48 -1.72
C ASP A 304 -14.59 34.01 -1.84
N ASN A 305 -13.44 34.57 -2.21
CA ASN A 305 -13.34 35.95 -2.66
C ASN A 305 -13.95 36.07 -4.05
N VAL A 306 -15.19 36.56 -4.11
CA VAL A 306 -15.76 37.14 -5.34
C VAL A 306 -15.66 38.65 -5.22
N THR A 307 -14.75 39.22 -5.97
CA THR A 307 -14.70 40.66 -6.24
C THR A 307 -15.85 41.02 -7.20
N THR A 308 -16.79 41.80 -6.71
CA THR A 308 -17.69 42.58 -7.60
C THR A 308 -17.48 44.06 -7.31
N GLU A 309 -17.00 44.74 -8.33
CA GLU A 309 -17.04 46.21 -8.39
C GLU A 309 -18.48 46.68 -8.74
N GLY A 310 -18.91 47.71 -8.05
CA GLY A 310 -19.60 48.82 -8.68
C GLY A 310 -21.09 49.00 -8.50
N CYS A 311 -21.41 50.10 -7.85
CA CYS A 311 -22.51 51.06 -8.08
C CYS A 311 -23.86 50.87 -7.38
N GLY A 312 -24.14 51.78 -6.47
CA GLY A 312 -25.24 52.75 -6.64
C GLY A 312 -26.51 52.58 -5.80
N SER A 313 -26.54 53.34 -4.70
CA SER A 313 -27.65 54.21 -4.22
C SER A 313 -29.05 53.64 -3.90
N ALA A 314 -29.44 53.86 -2.66
CA ALA A 314 -30.60 54.60 -2.15
C ALA A 314 -31.92 53.83 -1.82
N ALA A 315 -32.33 54.13 -0.59
CA ALA A 315 -33.66 54.41 -0.06
C ALA A 315 -34.54 53.28 0.53
N GLU A 316 -34.63 53.36 1.85
CA GLU A 316 -35.81 53.43 2.75
C GLU A 316 -37.09 52.65 2.38
N GLY A 317 -37.66 52.01 3.38
CA GLY A 317 -39.08 51.71 3.43
C GLY A 317 -39.50 50.54 4.34
N GLN A 318 -40.11 50.92 5.42
CA GLN A 318 -40.69 50.19 6.54
C GLN A 318 -41.78 49.14 6.17
N GLN A 319 -41.97 48.26 7.13
CA GLN A 319 -43.22 47.71 7.71
C GLN A 319 -43.86 46.44 7.13
N ASP A 320 -43.95 45.51 8.03
CA ASP A 320 -45.10 44.76 8.57
C ASP A 320 -45.71 43.55 7.82
N ALA A 321 -45.65 42.49 8.60
CA ALA A 321 -46.70 41.52 8.96
C ALA A 321 -47.32 40.54 7.97
N THR A 322 -47.38 39.33 8.44
CA THR A 322 -48.39 38.28 8.36
C THR A 322 -48.33 37.21 7.29
N ILE A 323 -47.94 36.04 7.75
CA ILE A 323 -48.57 34.68 7.62
C ILE A 323 -49.23 34.28 6.28
N LYS A 324 -48.78 33.11 5.85
CA LYS A 324 -49.43 32.03 5.07
C LYS A 324 -48.87 31.79 3.66
N GLY A 325 -48.44 30.53 3.46
CA GLY A 325 -48.34 29.99 2.12
C GLY A 325 -47.14 29.06 1.88
N VAL A 326 -47.28 27.79 2.29
CA VAL A 326 -46.39 26.70 1.89
C VAL A 326 -46.41 26.61 0.35
N ARG A 327 -45.34 27.04 -0.32
CA ARG A 327 -45.06 26.67 -1.71
C ARG A 327 -43.75 25.91 -1.76
N ARG A 328 -43.85 24.58 -2.00
CA ARG A 328 -42.74 23.72 -2.42
C ARG A 328 -42.05 24.35 -3.64
N ARG A 329 -40.88 24.92 -3.45
CA ARG A 329 -39.95 25.18 -4.56
C ARG A 329 -39.20 23.91 -4.86
N LYS A 330 -39.40 23.36 -6.05
CA LYS A 330 -38.52 22.35 -6.67
C LYS A 330 -37.15 23.00 -6.85
N ASN A 331 -36.19 22.59 -6.04
CA ASN A 331 -34.78 22.86 -6.32
C ASN A 331 -34.35 21.99 -7.49
N THR A 332 -34.25 22.56 -8.66
CA THR A 332 -33.46 22.03 -9.77
C THR A 332 -32.01 22.16 -9.38
N ALA A 333 -31.45 21.06 -8.85
CA ALA A 333 -30.00 20.94 -8.64
C ALA A 333 -29.33 20.95 -10.02
N THR A 334 -28.76 22.08 -10.39
CA THR A 334 -27.81 22.18 -11.49
C THR A 334 -26.64 21.26 -11.19
N LYS A 335 -26.39 20.30 -12.10
CA LYS A 335 -25.21 19.46 -12.15
C LYS A 335 -23.98 20.34 -12.42
N GLU A 336 -23.45 21.01 -11.43
CA GLU A 336 -22.08 21.49 -11.48
C GLU A 336 -21.16 20.33 -11.09
N GLY A 337 -20.47 19.82 -12.11
CA GLY A 337 -19.40 18.85 -11.92
C GLY A 337 -18.33 19.46 -11.01
N HIS A 338 -18.18 18.92 -9.81
CA HIS A 338 -17.06 19.26 -8.94
C HIS A 338 -15.76 19.07 -9.73
N LYS A 339 -15.14 20.16 -10.13
CA LYS A 339 -13.74 20.18 -10.52
C LYS A 339 -12.99 19.59 -9.35
N CYS A 340 -12.31 18.46 -9.58
CA CYS A 340 -11.39 17.87 -8.62
C CYS A 340 -10.35 18.95 -8.27
N GLY A 341 -10.57 19.63 -7.15
CA GLY A 341 -9.78 20.73 -6.68
C GLY A 341 -8.34 20.30 -6.43
N THR A 342 -7.45 21.23 -6.51
CA THR A 342 -6.07 21.13 -6.04
C THR A 342 -6.07 20.59 -4.61
N VAL A 343 -5.22 19.60 -4.34
CA VAL A 343 -4.96 19.09 -3.00
C VAL A 343 -4.48 20.25 -2.14
N GLY A 344 -5.06 20.44 -0.96
CA GLY A 344 -4.77 21.58 -0.09
C GLY A 344 -3.35 21.55 0.49
N ILE A 345 -2.97 22.65 1.12
CA ILE A 345 -1.60 22.86 1.63
C ILE A 345 -1.21 21.84 2.70
N LEU A 346 -2.15 21.48 3.58
CA LEU A 346 -1.89 20.55 4.69
C LEU A 346 -1.65 19.13 4.16
N THR A 347 -2.46 18.69 3.23
CA THR A 347 -2.26 17.41 2.53
C THR A 347 -0.90 17.38 1.82
N GLN A 348 -0.53 18.46 1.13
CA GLN A 348 0.77 18.56 0.45
C GLN A 348 1.93 18.48 1.44
N ARG A 349 1.84 19.16 2.62
CA ARG A 349 2.85 19.04 3.68
C ARG A 349 3.07 17.59 4.11
N PHE A 350 1.98 16.86 4.39
CA PHE A 350 2.05 15.45 4.77
C PHE A 350 2.67 14.58 3.66
N LEU A 351 2.19 14.71 2.43
CA LEU A 351 2.73 13.96 1.28
C LEU A 351 4.19 14.31 0.98
N GLY A 352 4.61 15.53 1.28
CA GLY A 352 6.00 15.96 1.20
C GLY A 352 6.91 15.17 2.15
N ILE A 353 6.47 14.92 3.39
CA ILE A 353 7.20 14.08 4.35
C ILE A 353 7.35 12.66 3.79
N VAL A 354 6.26 12.08 3.27
CA VAL A 354 6.30 10.74 2.65
C VAL A 354 7.28 10.69 1.46
N LEU A 355 7.27 11.71 0.60
CA LEU A 355 8.21 11.81 -0.52
C LEU A 355 9.66 11.87 -0.04
N GLU A 356 9.96 12.71 0.98
CA GLU A 356 11.31 12.86 1.51
C GLU A 356 11.82 11.57 2.17
N ILE A 357 10.94 10.81 2.85
CA ILE A 357 11.24 9.48 3.37
C ILE A 357 11.61 8.53 2.23
N LEU A 358 10.81 8.46 1.16
CA LEU A 358 11.08 7.60 0.00
C LEU A 358 12.40 7.97 -0.70
N ILE A 359 12.74 9.27 -0.78
CA ILE A 359 14.02 9.74 -1.32
C ILE A 359 15.16 9.36 -0.39
N SER A 360 15.03 9.57 0.93
CA SER A 360 16.02 9.17 1.92
C SER A 360 16.28 7.66 1.88
N ASP A 361 15.23 6.85 1.83
CA ASP A 361 15.33 5.40 1.68
C ASP A 361 16.09 5.00 0.41
N SER A 362 15.85 5.66 -0.70
CA SER A 362 16.52 5.38 -1.97
C SER A 362 18.02 5.62 -1.97
N ARG A 363 18.52 6.45 -1.06
CA ARG A 363 19.95 6.79 -0.89
C ARG A 363 20.67 5.84 0.05
N LYS A 364 19.95 5.12 0.93
CA LYS A 364 20.51 4.19 1.90
C LYS A 364 20.77 2.83 1.23
N GLY A 365 22.04 2.53 1.02
CA GLY A 365 22.54 1.19 0.79
C GLY A 365 22.24 0.58 -0.57
N THR A 366 23.29 0.51 -1.35
CA THR A 366 23.51 -0.49 -2.38
C THR A 366 24.57 -1.48 -1.84
N THR A 367 24.22 -2.31 -0.90
CA THR A 367 24.95 -3.55 -0.73
C THR A 367 24.30 -4.54 -1.68
N SER A 368 25.01 -4.84 -2.77
CA SER A 368 24.85 -5.97 -3.70
C SER A 368 23.71 -6.05 -4.69
N LEU A 369 22.95 -5.00 -4.99
CA LEU A 369 22.14 -5.01 -6.22
C LEU A 369 23.01 -4.46 -7.36
N GLY A 370 23.62 -5.36 -8.12
CA GLY A 370 24.36 -5.03 -9.32
C GLY A 370 23.59 -4.08 -10.24
N GLN A 371 24.32 -3.32 -11.04
CA GLN A 371 23.81 -2.37 -12.02
C GLN A 371 22.75 -3.02 -12.92
N ILE A 372 21.49 -3.03 -12.47
CA ILE A 372 20.37 -3.34 -13.35
C ILE A 372 20.17 -2.08 -14.20
N ASN A 373 20.33 -2.28 -15.49
CA ASN A 373 20.22 -1.36 -16.62
C ASN A 373 19.41 -0.09 -16.32
N ARG A 374 19.95 1.05 -16.74
CA ARG A 374 19.28 2.35 -16.76
C ARG A 374 17.85 2.16 -17.24
N LEU A 375 16.90 2.37 -16.34
CA LEU A 375 15.49 2.43 -16.72
C LEU A 375 15.31 3.51 -17.79
N PRO A 376 14.55 3.25 -18.85
CA PRO A 376 14.18 4.31 -19.79
C PRO A 376 13.50 5.42 -19.00
N THR A 377 14.04 6.62 -19.07
CA THR A 377 13.67 7.78 -18.25
C THR A 377 12.29 8.38 -18.58
N SER A 378 11.50 7.77 -19.50
CA SER A 378 10.30 8.41 -20.03
C SER A 378 9.09 7.50 -20.28
N GLN A 379 8.95 6.36 -19.62
CA GLN A 379 7.72 5.59 -19.76
C GLN A 379 6.55 6.33 -19.08
N GLN A 380 5.64 6.87 -19.87
CA GLN A 380 4.38 7.45 -19.42
C GLN A 380 3.22 6.64 -19.98
N CYS A 381 2.22 6.37 -19.11
CA CYS A 381 0.97 5.79 -19.54
C CYS A 381 0.17 6.83 -20.35
N LYS A 382 -0.45 6.43 -21.48
CA LYS A 382 -1.34 7.31 -22.24
C LYS A 382 -2.52 7.84 -21.41
N GLY A 383 -2.88 7.15 -20.33
CA GLY A 383 -3.89 7.58 -19.36
C GLY A 383 -3.41 8.58 -18.31
N SER A 384 -2.10 8.77 -18.16
CA SER A 384 -1.55 9.72 -17.19
C SER A 384 -1.74 11.16 -17.66
N LYS A 385 -2.35 11.99 -16.82
CA LYS A 385 -2.58 13.41 -17.10
C LYS A 385 -1.41 14.31 -16.65
N TYR A 386 -0.34 13.72 -16.13
CA TYR A 386 0.81 14.46 -15.61
C TYR A 386 1.43 15.43 -16.65
N SER A 387 1.49 15.03 -17.92
CA SER A 387 2.13 15.83 -18.98
C SER A 387 1.41 17.15 -19.31
N LYS A 388 0.18 17.36 -18.84
CA LYS A 388 -0.65 18.53 -19.20
C LYS A 388 -1.02 19.44 -18.01
N SER A 389 -0.81 19.01 -16.77
CA SER A 389 -1.12 19.82 -15.59
C SER A 389 0.11 20.60 -15.13
N LYS A 390 0.11 21.91 -15.28
CA LYS A 390 0.91 22.79 -14.43
C LYS A 390 0.30 22.68 -13.03
N SER A 391 0.80 21.74 -12.21
CA SER A 391 0.35 21.59 -10.84
C SER A 391 0.73 22.85 -10.06
N ASN A 392 -0.17 23.38 -9.25
CA ASN A 392 0.10 24.50 -8.30
C ASN A 392 1.19 24.16 -7.26
N ILE A 393 1.65 22.89 -7.23
CA ILE A 393 2.73 22.37 -6.37
C ILE A 393 4.06 23.10 -6.60
N GLN A 394 4.27 23.71 -7.78
CA GLN A 394 5.52 24.46 -8.07
C GLN A 394 5.80 25.59 -7.08
N SER A 395 4.78 26.08 -6.35
CA SER A 395 4.95 27.19 -5.38
C SER A 395 5.47 26.72 -4.01
N ILE A 396 5.23 25.45 -3.62
CA ILE A 396 5.55 24.96 -2.26
C ILE A 396 6.86 24.16 -2.26
N TYR A 397 7.13 23.35 -3.31
CA TYR A 397 8.31 22.52 -3.40
C TYR A 397 9.23 22.97 -4.55
N ASN A 398 10.43 23.40 -4.21
CA ASN A 398 11.51 23.53 -5.19
C ASN A 398 12.13 22.13 -5.45
N PHE A 399 11.68 21.45 -6.50
CA PHE A 399 12.11 20.09 -6.83
C PHE A 399 13.54 19.98 -7.38
N ASN A 400 14.23 21.08 -7.66
CA ASN A 400 15.55 21.07 -8.31
C ASN A 400 16.62 20.28 -7.52
N ASN A 401 16.44 20.16 -6.20
CA ASN A 401 17.36 19.44 -5.31
C ASN A 401 16.83 18.08 -4.82
N PHE A 402 15.67 17.62 -5.32
CA PHE A 402 15.14 16.31 -5.01
C PHE A 402 15.64 15.31 -6.07
N GLN A 403 16.43 14.34 -5.63
CA GLN A 403 16.88 13.24 -6.49
C GLN A 403 16.78 11.92 -5.74
N PHE A 404 16.17 10.93 -6.38
CA PHE A 404 16.20 9.57 -5.89
C PHE A 404 17.60 8.97 -6.07
N GLY A 405 18.09 8.33 -5.03
CA GLY A 405 19.32 7.52 -5.07
C GLY A 405 19.12 6.21 -5.85
N PRO A 406 20.15 5.38 -6.01
CA PRO A 406 20.09 4.16 -6.83
C PRO A 406 19.31 3.00 -6.22
N GLY A 407 18.94 3.06 -4.93
CA GLY A 407 18.29 2.00 -4.16
C GLY A 407 16.84 2.28 -3.81
N GLY A 408 16.41 1.73 -2.67
CA GLY A 408 15.14 1.96 -2.01
C GLY A 408 14.04 0.96 -2.35
N VAL A 409 13.00 0.94 -1.52
CA VAL A 409 11.88 -0.01 -1.60
C VAL A 409 11.20 -0.02 -2.95
N LEU A 410 10.95 1.16 -3.55
CA LEU A 410 10.29 1.25 -4.86
C LEU A 410 11.11 0.60 -5.96
N LYS A 411 12.46 0.75 -5.93
CA LYS A 411 13.33 0.11 -6.92
C LYS A 411 13.36 -1.40 -6.73
N CYS A 412 13.53 -1.87 -5.50
CA CYS A 412 13.56 -3.29 -5.18
C CYS A 412 12.24 -3.95 -5.62
N LEU A 413 11.10 -3.34 -5.25
CA LEU A 413 9.79 -3.85 -5.63
C LEU A 413 9.58 -3.90 -7.14
N LEU A 414 9.99 -2.84 -7.88
CA LEU A 414 9.92 -2.82 -9.33
C LEU A 414 10.80 -3.91 -9.98
N SER A 415 11.97 -4.19 -9.40
CA SER A 415 12.85 -5.26 -9.89
C SER A 415 12.20 -6.63 -9.75
N LEU A 416 11.51 -6.90 -8.64
CA LEU A 416 10.73 -8.13 -8.49
C LEU A 416 9.57 -8.21 -9.47
N GLN A 417 8.83 -7.13 -9.63
CA GLN A 417 7.72 -7.10 -10.59
C GLN A 417 8.18 -7.43 -12.02
N LYS A 418 9.41 -7.01 -12.38
CA LYS A 418 10.02 -7.27 -13.70
C LYS A 418 10.58 -8.68 -13.88
N LEU A 419 10.47 -9.57 -12.89
CA LEU A 419 10.68 -11.01 -13.10
C LEU A 419 9.62 -11.61 -14.04
N ASP A 420 8.49 -10.94 -14.21
CA ASP A 420 7.56 -11.17 -15.32
C ASP A 420 8.11 -10.53 -16.60
N ASP A 421 8.93 -11.30 -17.32
CA ASP A 421 9.68 -10.86 -18.50
C ASP A 421 8.94 -11.09 -19.82
N ILE A 422 7.93 -11.99 -19.84
CA ILE A 422 7.20 -12.36 -21.05
C ILE A 422 5.70 -12.05 -21.00
N ASP A 423 5.25 -11.31 -20.00
CA ASP A 423 3.84 -10.99 -19.75
C ASP A 423 2.99 -12.25 -19.48
N VAL A 424 1.82 -12.06 -18.89
CA VAL A 424 0.88 -13.15 -18.59
C VAL A 424 0.46 -13.95 -19.84
N GLU A 425 0.53 -13.35 -21.04
CA GLU A 425 0.18 -14.03 -22.29
C GLU A 425 1.22 -15.09 -22.65
N GLY A 426 2.51 -14.73 -22.58
CA GLY A 426 3.59 -15.71 -22.76
C GLY A 426 3.62 -16.77 -21.66
N ILE A 427 3.38 -16.35 -20.41
CA ILE A 427 3.28 -17.29 -19.28
C ILE A 427 2.12 -18.27 -19.45
N TYR A 428 0.98 -17.82 -19.96
CA TYR A 428 -0.19 -18.70 -20.19
C TYR A 428 0.10 -19.78 -21.23
N GLU A 429 0.85 -19.47 -22.30
CA GLU A 429 1.27 -20.47 -23.29
C GLU A 429 2.20 -21.53 -22.67
N LEU A 430 3.14 -21.11 -21.82
CA LEU A 430 3.98 -22.06 -21.07
C LEU A 430 3.15 -22.89 -20.08
N TYR A 431 2.24 -22.25 -19.34
CA TYR A 431 1.37 -22.90 -18.38
C TYR A 431 0.55 -24.03 -19.02
N LYS A 432 -0.04 -23.81 -20.20
CA LYS A 432 -0.80 -24.84 -20.93
C LYS A 432 0.07 -26.06 -21.27
N LYS A 433 1.29 -25.82 -21.76
CA LYS A 433 2.24 -26.89 -22.11
C LYS A 433 2.65 -27.68 -20.86
N VAL A 434 3.04 -26.97 -19.79
CA VAL A 434 3.47 -27.58 -18.52
C VAL A 434 2.35 -28.37 -17.86
N THR A 435 1.12 -27.85 -17.83
CA THR A 435 -0.03 -28.54 -17.24
C THR A 435 -0.33 -29.82 -18.00
N ARG A 436 -0.33 -29.79 -19.34
CA ARG A 436 -0.50 -31.03 -20.17
C ARG A 436 0.58 -32.06 -19.86
N HIS A 437 1.84 -31.61 -19.69
CA HIS A 437 2.93 -32.52 -19.35
C HIS A 437 2.71 -33.16 -17.98
N PHE A 438 2.25 -32.41 -16.97
CA PHE A 438 1.92 -32.95 -15.64
C PHE A 438 0.77 -33.94 -15.66
N GLU A 439 -0.25 -33.74 -16.51
CA GLU A 439 -1.34 -34.67 -16.71
C GLU A 439 -0.86 -36.02 -17.28
N CYS A 440 0.10 -35.95 -18.21
CA CYS A 440 0.69 -37.17 -18.81
C CYS A 440 1.74 -37.85 -17.90
N ASN A 441 2.35 -37.12 -16.96
CA ASN A 441 3.45 -37.59 -16.12
C ASN A 441 3.17 -37.28 -14.63
N PRO A 442 2.32 -38.07 -13.95
CA PRO A 442 2.00 -37.90 -12.55
C PRO A 442 3.27 -37.91 -11.67
N GLY A 443 3.32 -37.03 -10.66
CA GLY A 443 4.44 -36.91 -9.72
C GLY A 443 5.59 -36.01 -10.20
N VAL A 444 5.66 -35.57 -11.47
CA VAL A 444 6.63 -34.57 -11.93
C VAL A 444 6.36 -33.23 -11.27
N ARG A 445 5.10 -32.85 -11.12
CA ARG A 445 4.67 -31.61 -10.45
C ARG A 445 5.25 -31.50 -9.05
N ASP A 446 5.16 -32.56 -8.24
CA ASP A 446 5.65 -32.58 -6.86
C ASP A 446 7.18 -32.57 -6.80
N ARG A 447 7.84 -33.35 -7.68
CA ARG A 447 9.31 -33.35 -7.78
C ARG A 447 9.88 -31.98 -8.13
N LEU A 448 9.19 -31.18 -8.93
CA LEU A 448 9.61 -29.82 -9.28
C LEU A 448 9.25 -28.79 -8.18
N GLY A 449 8.50 -29.19 -7.17
CA GLY A 449 8.12 -28.31 -6.06
C GLY A 449 7.22 -27.15 -6.51
N VAL A 450 6.20 -27.43 -7.35
CA VAL A 450 5.41 -26.38 -8.04
C VAL A 450 4.78 -25.39 -7.08
N ASN A 451 4.22 -25.82 -5.98
CA ASN A 451 3.72 -24.93 -4.91
C ASN A 451 4.52 -25.14 -3.60
N GLY A 452 5.82 -25.36 -3.69
CA GLY A 452 6.70 -25.72 -2.58
C GLY A 452 7.09 -27.19 -2.57
N PRO A 453 8.04 -27.56 -1.76
CA PRO A 453 8.75 -26.73 -0.78
C PRO A 453 9.63 -25.66 -1.44
N TYR A 454 9.64 -24.46 -0.86
CA TYR A 454 10.40 -23.30 -1.38
C TYR A 454 11.92 -23.42 -1.21
N THR A 455 12.37 -24.52 -0.63
CA THR A 455 13.78 -24.93 -0.56
C THR A 455 14.23 -25.80 -1.73
N SER A 456 13.32 -26.14 -2.66
CA SER A 456 13.63 -26.91 -3.86
C SER A 456 14.64 -26.20 -4.78
N PRO A 457 15.38 -26.92 -5.65
CA PRO A 457 16.39 -26.33 -6.53
C PRO A 457 15.87 -25.20 -7.41
N LEU A 458 14.66 -25.36 -7.99
CA LEU A 458 14.07 -24.33 -8.86
C LEU A 458 13.71 -23.06 -8.07
N TRP A 459 13.14 -23.16 -6.87
CA TRP A 459 12.87 -22.01 -6.03
C TRP A 459 14.16 -21.33 -5.54
N LYS A 460 15.22 -22.08 -5.22
CA LYS A 460 16.54 -21.53 -4.92
C LYS A 460 17.12 -20.77 -6.10
N SER A 461 16.91 -21.27 -7.33
CA SER A 461 17.33 -20.56 -8.55
C SER A 461 16.59 -19.21 -8.71
N VAL A 462 15.28 -19.15 -8.40
CA VAL A 462 14.55 -17.87 -8.37
C VAL A 462 15.11 -16.93 -7.30
N ALA A 463 15.34 -17.44 -6.08
CA ALA A 463 15.81 -16.64 -4.95
C ALA A 463 17.25 -16.09 -5.14
N SER A 464 18.08 -16.73 -5.94
CA SER A 464 19.49 -16.34 -6.20
C SER A 464 19.68 -15.36 -7.35
N ILE A 465 18.62 -14.94 -8.07
CA ILE A 465 18.70 -14.05 -9.25
C ILE A 465 19.44 -12.73 -8.93
N ASN A 466 19.34 -12.22 -7.73
CA ASN A 466 20.01 -10.98 -7.30
C ASN A 466 21.49 -11.17 -6.90
N GLY A 467 21.95 -12.42 -6.72
CA GLY A 467 23.33 -12.73 -6.30
C GLY A 467 24.36 -12.82 -7.44
N THR A 468 23.91 -12.89 -8.70
CA THR A 468 24.78 -13.12 -9.86
C THR A 468 24.45 -12.18 -10.99
N THR A 469 24.99 -10.96 -10.95
CA THR A 469 25.01 -10.05 -12.12
C THR A 469 26.32 -10.19 -12.94
N HIS A 470 26.87 -11.38 -13.02
CA HIS A 470 27.92 -11.70 -13.99
C HIS A 470 27.53 -12.98 -14.73
N GLY A 471 27.15 -12.82 -16.01
CA GLY A 471 27.21 -13.89 -16.99
C GLY A 471 25.96 -14.74 -17.13
N LEU A 472 24.86 -14.20 -17.66
CA LEU A 472 23.85 -14.98 -18.38
C LEU A 472 24.18 -14.95 -19.88
N SER A 473 25.44 -15.23 -20.21
CA SER A 473 25.86 -15.78 -21.48
C SER A 473 26.68 -17.02 -21.16
N GLN A 474 26.12 -18.19 -21.45
CA GLN A 474 26.81 -19.49 -21.42
C GLN A 474 27.24 -20.00 -20.02
N SER A 475 26.36 -20.73 -19.37
CA SER A 475 26.75 -21.89 -18.57
C SER A 475 25.62 -22.90 -18.50
N THR A 476 25.30 -23.50 -19.63
CA THR A 476 24.79 -24.87 -19.68
C THR A 476 25.98 -25.79 -19.60
N SER A 477 26.53 -26.01 -18.42
CA SER A 477 27.37 -27.19 -18.19
C SER A 477 27.66 -27.32 -16.71
N SER A 478 27.09 -28.34 -16.18
CA SER A 478 27.45 -29.20 -15.06
C SER A 478 26.34 -29.33 -14.02
N VAL A 479 25.23 -29.93 -14.41
CA VAL A 479 24.55 -30.89 -13.53
C VAL A 479 24.92 -32.25 -14.09
N SER A 480 25.98 -32.77 -13.52
CA SER A 480 26.47 -34.11 -13.84
C SER A 480 25.47 -35.15 -13.39
N SER A 481 25.22 -36.11 -14.27
CA SER A 481 24.75 -37.45 -14.04
C SER A 481 23.43 -37.60 -13.29
N GLU A 482 22.33 -37.28 -13.94
CA GLU A 482 21.09 -38.01 -13.74
C GLU A 482 20.79 -38.85 -15.01
N THR A 483 20.64 -40.10 -14.77
CA THR A 483 20.53 -41.28 -15.63
C THR A 483 19.60 -41.12 -16.84
N GLU A 484 19.82 -41.95 -17.88
CA GLU A 484 19.12 -42.04 -19.17
C GLU A 484 17.57 -42.06 -19.13
N GLU A 485 16.93 -42.23 -17.98
CA GLU A 485 15.47 -42.14 -17.84
C GLU A 485 14.87 -40.75 -17.97
N THR A 486 15.70 -39.68 -17.86
CA THR A 486 15.22 -38.30 -17.94
C THR A 486 15.08 -37.78 -19.37
N SER A 487 15.71 -38.38 -20.35
CA SER A 487 15.71 -37.88 -21.74
C SER A 487 14.35 -38.04 -22.45
N VAL A 488 13.55 -39.02 -22.06
CA VAL A 488 12.20 -39.25 -22.64
C VAL A 488 11.17 -38.27 -22.13
N LEU A 489 11.39 -37.66 -20.91
CA LEU A 489 10.46 -36.74 -20.28
C LEU A 489 10.42 -35.33 -20.91
N TYR A 490 11.39 -34.99 -21.76
CA TYR A 490 11.56 -33.64 -22.30
C TYR A 490 11.20 -33.50 -23.78
N SER A 491 10.74 -34.53 -24.45
CA SER A 491 10.44 -34.53 -25.89
C SER A 491 9.38 -33.52 -26.32
N ASP A 492 8.46 -33.13 -25.40
CA ASP A 492 7.35 -32.20 -25.70
C ASP A 492 7.75 -30.71 -25.57
N PHE A 493 8.97 -30.41 -25.10
CA PHE A 493 9.46 -29.08 -24.84
C PHE A 493 10.59 -28.61 -25.76
N GLN A 494 10.68 -29.18 -26.99
CA GLN A 494 11.75 -28.85 -27.95
C GLN A 494 11.88 -27.32 -28.23
N ASP A 495 10.77 -26.59 -28.18
CA ASP A 495 10.76 -25.13 -28.42
C ASP A 495 11.03 -24.28 -27.16
N CYS A 496 11.07 -24.84 -25.96
CA CYS A 496 11.24 -24.16 -24.67
C CYS A 496 12.50 -24.59 -23.93
N HIS A 497 13.56 -24.93 -24.61
CA HIS A 497 14.85 -25.44 -24.14
C HIS A 497 14.77 -26.57 -23.10
N ASN A 498 13.85 -26.55 -22.14
CA ASN A 498 13.46 -27.68 -21.30
C ASN A 498 12.26 -27.33 -20.37
N LEU A 499 11.66 -28.34 -19.76
CA LEU A 499 10.56 -28.19 -18.79
C LEU A 499 10.96 -27.31 -17.59
N HIS A 500 12.20 -27.42 -17.12
CA HIS A 500 12.72 -26.64 -16.00
C HIS A 500 12.66 -25.14 -16.29
N ASP A 501 13.04 -24.70 -17.49
CA ASP A 501 12.99 -23.28 -17.86
C ASP A 501 11.55 -22.76 -17.94
N ALA A 502 10.65 -23.56 -18.48
CA ALA A 502 9.22 -23.21 -18.52
C ALA A 502 8.64 -23.04 -17.10
N VAL A 503 8.91 -23.99 -16.20
CA VAL A 503 8.46 -23.93 -14.81
C VAL A 503 9.14 -22.77 -14.08
N LEU A 504 10.44 -22.53 -14.28
CA LEU A 504 11.18 -21.42 -13.69
C LEU A 504 10.58 -20.05 -14.08
N ARG A 505 10.17 -19.87 -15.34
CA ARG A 505 9.48 -18.65 -15.79
C ARG A 505 8.14 -18.46 -15.11
N ILE A 506 7.37 -19.54 -14.92
CA ILE A 506 6.09 -19.49 -14.18
C ILE A 506 6.34 -19.14 -12.71
N PHE A 507 7.39 -19.67 -12.07
CA PHE A 507 7.76 -19.31 -10.69
C PHE A 507 8.17 -17.84 -10.58
N LYS A 508 8.97 -17.32 -11.52
CA LYS A 508 9.31 -15.88 -11.60
C LYS A 508 8.06 -15.02 -11.73
N PHE A 509 7.12 -15.43 -12.57
CA PHE A 509 5.83 -14.75 -12.72
C PHE A 509 5.01 -14.78 -11.42
N ALA A 510 4.99 -15.89 -10.67
CA ALA A 510 4.31 -15.99 -9.37
C ALA A 510 4.90 -15.00 -8.36
N VAL A 511 6.24 -14.90 -8.27
CA VAL A 511 6.94 -13.89 -7.43
C VAL A 511 6.61 -12.47 -7.89
N ALA A 512 6.66 -12.20 -9.19
CA ALA A 512 6.29 -10.91 -9.76
C ALA A 512 4.84 -10.54 -9.43
N SER A 513 3.93 -11.52 -9.47
CA SER A 513 2.51 -11.32 -9.14
C SER A 513 2.31 -11.00 -7.66
N THR A 514 3.06 -11.63 -6.75
CA THR A 514 3.11 -11.25 -5.33
C THR A 514 3.57 -9.80 -5.18
N ALA A 515 4.67 -9.42 -5.83
CA ALA A 515 5.21 -8.07 -5.78
C ALA A 515 4.27 -7.00 -6.38
N LYS A 516 3.45 -7.35 -7.38
CA LYS A 516 2.42 -6.46 -7.98
C LYS A 516 1.22 -6.25 -7.06
N ASP A 517 1.00 -7.12 -6.09
CA ASP A 517 -0.14 -7.07 -5.17
C ASP A 517 0.24 -6.67 -3.74
N SER A 518 1.53 -6.60 -3.43
CA SER A 518 2.04 -6.19 -2.12
C SER A 518 1.74 -4.73 -1.78
N SER A 519 1.77 -4.40 -0.48
CA SER A 519 1.69 -3.03 0.02
C SER A 519 3.03 -2.59 0.61
N VAL A 520 3.33 -1.30 0.46
CA VAL A 520 4.43 -0.61 1.13
C VAL A 520 3.86 0.09 2.35
N MET A 521 4.33 -0.29 3.55
CA MET A 521 4.05 0.40 4.80
C MET A 521 5.19 1.36 5.12
N ILE A 522 4.88 2.63 5.32
CA ILE A 522 5.84 3.67 5.71
C ILE A 522 5.40 4.18 7.07
N ALA A 523 6.09 3.83 8.15
CA ALA A 523 5.85 4.37 9.47
C ALA A 523 6.88 5.44 9.79
N PHE A 524 6.45 6.54 10.44
CA PHE A 524 7.34 7.63 10.83
C PHE A 524 6.85 8.34 12.09
N GLN A 525 7.80 8.82 12.87
CA GLN A 525 7.57 9.52 14.14
C GLN A 525 8.50 10.72 14.23
N LYS A 526 7.96 11.88 14.60
CA LYS A 526 8.74 13.10 14.78
C LYS A 526 9.62 12.97 16.04
N ILE A 527 10.89 13.38 15.94
CA ILE A 527 11.84 13.34 17.06
C ILE A 527 12.24 14.74 17.48
N ARG A 528 12.39 14.94 18.80
CA ARG A 528 12.77 16.24 19.39
C ARG A 528 14.29 16.40 19.51
N ASN A 529 15.04 15.34 19.75
CA ASN A 529 16.47 15.41 20.04
C ASN A 529 17.33 14.69 19.00
N LYS A 530 18.35 15.38 18.47
CA LYS A 530 19.33 14.84 17.51
C LYS A 530 20.29 13.79 18.12
N SER A 531 20.27 13.56 19.44
CA SER A 531 21.25 12.71 20.12
C SER A 531 21.10 11.20 19.82
N MET A 532 19.97 10.78 19.25
CA MET A 532 19.76 9.39 18.83
C MET A 532 20.10 9.23 17.35
N SER A 533 21.35 8.97 17.03
CA SER A 533 21.75 8.59 15.68
C SER A 533 21.28 7.16 15.38
N THR A 534 20.10 7.03 14.79
CA THR A 534 19.61 5.75 14.25
C THR A 534 19.74 5.73 12.73
N ALA A 535 19.93 4.54 12.15
CA ALA A 535 20.15 4.37 10.72
C ALA A 535 18.98 4.83 9.83
N SER A 536 17.81 5.11 10.41
CA SER A 536 16.56 5.39 9.69
C SER A 536 15.95 6.75 10.06
N MET A 537 16.74 7.81 9.89
CA MET A 537 16.30 9.18 10.12
C MET A 537 16.25 9.98 8.82
N VAL A 538 15.31 10.92 8.75
CA VAL A 538 15.22 11.92 7.69
C VAL A 538 14.99 13.30 8.33
N GLU A 539 15.78 14.29 7.92
CA GLU A 539 15.51 15.69 8.18
C GLU A 539 14.80 16.26 6.96
N THR A 540 13.58 16.74 7.18
CA THR A 540 12.79 17.37 6.11
C THR A 540 13.29 18.79 5.85
N ARG A 541 12.93 19.36 4.71
CA ARG A 541 13.27 20.76 4.38
C ARG A 541 12.63 21.78 5.31
N ALA A 542 11.55 21.40 5.98
CA ALA A 542 10.95 22.23 7.03
C ALA A 542 11.78 22.23 8.33
N GLY A 543 12.87 21.44 8.39
CA GLY A 543 13.71 21.28 9.57
C GLY A 543 13.18 20.28 10.59
N ASP A 544 12.05 19.63 10.30
CA ASP A 544 11.52 18.56 11.13
C ASP A 544 12.33 17.27 10.93
N ILE A 545 12.62 16.55 12.01
CA ILE A 545 13.37 15.29 11.97
C ILE A 545 12.41 14.17 12.29
N PHE A 546 12.42 13.13 11.44
CA PHE A 546 11.61 11.93 11.62
C PHE A 546 12.47 10.69 11.68
N HIS A 547 12.16 9.81 12.63
CA HIS A 547 12.56 8.42 12.61
C HIS A 547 11.53 7.66 11.77
N TYR A 548 11.96 6.77 10.86
CA TYR A 548 11.05 6.02 10.00
C TYR A 548 11.46 4.57 9.80
N SER A 549 10.47 3.72 9.48
CA SER A 549 10.66 2.38 8.92
C SER A 549 9.85 2.23 7.64
N ILE A 550 10.29 1.33 6.76
CA ILE A 550 9.56 0.92 5.56
C ILE A 550 9.52 -0.58 5.52
N ASP A 551 8.32 -1.13 5.40
CA ASP A 551 8.06 -2.57 5.45
C ASP A 551 7.16 -2.98 4.27
N LEU A 552 7.30 -4.21 3.81
CA LEU A 552 6.42 -4.79 2.80
C LEU A 552 5.45 -5.78 3.46
N VAL A 553 4.19 -5.66 3.08
CA VAL A 553 3.12 -6.55 3.55
C VAL A 553 2.38 -7.18 2.38
N ASP A 554 1.52 -8.18 2.66
CA ASP A 554 0.79 -8.94 1.65
C ASP A 554 1.71 -9.73 0.69
N LEU A 555 2.75 -10.36 1.25
CA LEU A 555 3.79 -11.11 0.52
C LEU A 555 3.46 -12.62 0.41
N GLU A 556 2.19 -12.99 0.36
CA GLU A 556 1.75 -14.38 0.24
C GLU A 556 2.05 -14.94 -1.15
N PRO A 557 2.44 -16.25 -1.25
CA PRO A 557 2.71 -16.89 -2.53
C PRO A 557 1.47 -16.87 -3.42
N LYS A 558 1.70 -16.77 -4.71
CA LYS A 558 0.64 -16.96 -5.72
C LYS A 558 0.78 -18.36 -6.30
N GLU A 559 -0.29 -19.15 -6.19
CA GLU A 559 -0.34 -20.52 -6.66
C GLU A 559 -0.13 -20.61 -8.17
N PHE A 560 0.51 -21.69 -8.62
CA PHE A 560 0.76 -22.00 -10.02
C PHE A 560 -0.53 -21.94 -10.86
N ASP A 561 -1.61 -22.52 -10.36
CA ASP A 561 -2.88 -22.64 -11.09
C ASP A 561 -3.64 -21.31 -11.24
N ARG A 562 -3.17 -20.23 -10.61
CA ARG A 562 -3.73 -18.89 -10.80
C ARG A 562 -3.38 -18.23 -12.13
N VAL A 563 -2.45 -18.80 -12.91
CA VAL A 563 -2.05 -18.24 -14.22
C VAL A 563 -3.26 -18.07 -15.14
N LEU A 564 -4.14 -19.09 -15.23
CA LEU A 564 -5.36 -19.01 -16.05
C LEU A 564 -6.25 -17.82 -15.63
N LYS A 565 -6.42 -17.62 -14.32
CA LYS A 565 -7.20 -16.49 -13.81
C LYS A 565 -6.57 -15.15 -14.20
N TYR A 566 -5.26 -14.99 -14.03
CA TYR A 566 -4.55 -13.76 -14.38
C TYR A 566 -4.61 -13.46 -15.88
N TYR A 567 -4.53 -14.49 -16.72
CA TYR A 567 -4.69 -14.34 -18.17
C TYR A 567 -6.09 -13.82 -18.52
N ASN A 568 -7.15 -14.43 -17.98
CA ASN A 568 -8.52 -14.00 -18.22
C ASN A 568 -8.79 -12.58 -17.68
N ASP A 569 -8.30 -12.27 -16.47
CA ASP A 569 -8.44 -10.93 -15.89
C ASP A 569 -7.73 -9.86 -16.76
N SER A 570 -6.56 -10.18 -17.32
CA SER A 570 -5.80 -9.29 -18.21
C SER A 570 -6.52 -9.07 -19.54
N LYS A 571 -7.04 -10.16 -20.14
CA LYS A 571 -7.83 -10.11 -21.38
C LYS A 571 -9.08 -9.24 -21.20
N ASN A 572 -9.87 -9.51 -20.18
CA ASN A 572 -11.09 -8.75 -19.87
C ASN A 572 -10.78 -7.26 -19.59
N ALA A 573 -9.64 -6.96 -18.95
CA ALA A 573 -9.23 -5.59 -18.69
C ALA A 573 -8.96 -4.80 -19.98
N VAL A 574 -8.32 -5.43 -20.96
CA VAL A 574 -8.06 -4.82 -22.27
C VAL A 574 -9.38 -4.61 -23.02
N GLU A 575 -10.22 -5.64 -23.12
CA GLU A 575 -11.52 -5.57 -23.81
C GLU A 575 -12.40 -4.44 -23.25
N ASN A 576 -12.59 -4.41 -21.92
CA ASN A 576 -13.37 -3.37 -21.27
C ASN A 576 -12.75 -1.97 -21.41
N TYR A 577 -11.42 -1.86 -21.48
CA TYR A 577 -10.77 -0.59 -21.72
C TYR A 577 -11.01 -0.09 -23.12
N LEU A 578 -10.84 -0.94 -24.16
CA LEU A 578 -11.07 -0.59 -25.55
C LEU A 578 -12.53 -0.18 -25.82
N GLU A 579 -13.50 -0.85 -25.19
CA GLU A 579 -14.91 -0.46 -25.24
C GLU A 579 -15.20 0.90 -24.56
N SER A 580 -14.32 1.37 -23.68
CA SER A 580 -14.52 2.59 -22.87
C SER A 580 -13.88 3.85 -23.46
N ILE A 581 -13.16 3.72 -24.59
CA ILE A 581 -12.52 4.84 -25.33
C ILE A 581 -13.20 5.07 -26.65
#